data_4883558ec14bc478f25c10afa788c770
#
_entry.id   4883558ec14bc478f25c10afa788c770
#
_cell.length_a   1.000
_cell.length_b   1.000
_cell.length_c   1.000
_cell.angle_alpha   90.00
_cell.angle_beta   90.00
_cell.angle_gamma   90.00
#
_symmetry.space_group_name_H-M   'P 1'
#
loop_
_entity.id
_entity.type
_entity.pdbx_description
1 polymer ?
#
loop_
_entity_poly.entity_id
_entity_poly.type
_entity_poly.pdbx_seq_one_letter_code
_entity_poly.pdbx_strand_id
1 'polypeptide(L)'
;MNYTPVKAKDSYSDAKKCCCFTGHRPKSLPFGDDESAAECVKLKELLRKNIEQQIVKNGVMHFISGMAMGVDIYGAEIVLKLKEKYPQITLECAIPFEAQANRWDEKWKKRYFDIIRLSDNTTTLQTTHSRGCMMNRNRYMVDNSDVVIAVWNGEKSGTGNTVRYAKKCGKKIILIDPNKLK
;
A
#
# COMPACT_ATOMS: atom_id res chain seq x y z
N MET A 1 23.51 -6.83 -3.81
CA MET A 1 23.56 -5.93 -2.65
C MET A 1 22.46 -6.38 -1.69
N ASN A 2 22.83 -6.72 -0.48
CA ASN A 2 21.88 -7.16 0.54
C ASN A 2 21.22 -5.94 1.17
N TYR A 3 19.90 -5.92 1.23
CA TYR A 3 19.14 -4.93 1.98
C TYR A 3 19.55 -5.01 3.45
N THR A 4 20.11 -3.93 3.97
CA THR A 4 20.33 -3.76 5.42
C THR A 4 19.18 -2.91 5.93
N PRO A 5 18.38 -3.38 6.91
CA PRO A 5 17.29 -2.57 7.47
C PRO A 5 17.86 -1.32 8.13
N VAL A 6 17.49 -0.15 7.65
CA VAL A 6 17.77 1.11 8.33
C VAL A 6 16.77 1.20 9.47
N LYS A 7 17.23 0.89 10.70
CA LYS A 7 16.47 1.21 11.91
C LYS A 7 16.49 2.74 12.09
N ALA A 8 15.30 3.35 12.00
CA ALA A 8 15.13 4.69 12.50
C ALA A 8 15.48 4.70 13.99
N LYS A 9 16.39 5.60 14.38
CA LYS A 9 16.85 5.73 15.77
C LYS A 9 15.76 6.35 16.65
N ASP A 10 15.67 5.75 17.82
CA ASP A 10 14.88 6.13 18.97
C ASP A 10 14.93 7.63 19.30
N SER A 11 13.74 8.20 19.50
CA SER A 11 13.49 9.03 20.68
C SER A 11 12.00 9.30 20.85
N TYR A 12 11.51 8.89 22.01
CA TYR A 12 10.22 9.22 22.64
C TYR A 12 8.92 8.55 22.13
N SER A 13 8.26 7.95 23.07
CA SER A 13 7.04 7.16 23.12
C SER A 13 5.74 7.84 22.61
N ASP A 14 5.71 8.19 21.33
CA ASP A 14 4.50 8.36 20.54
C ASP A 14 4.77 7.85 19.12
N ALA A 15 5.28 6.63 19.01
CA ALA A 15 5.45 5.98 17.72
C ALA A 15 4.08 5.87 17.06
N LYS A 16 3.82 6.77 16.10
CA LYS A 16 2.58 6.77 15.31
C LYS A 16 2.41 5.39 14.71
N LYS A 17 1.31 4.72 15.05
CA LYS A 17 0.99 3.42 14.46
C LYS A 17 0.88 3.57 12.95
N CYS A 18 1.49 2.64 12.25
CA CYS A 18 1.59 2.66 10.81
C CYS A 18 0.85 1.48 10.16
N CYS A 19 0.25 1.72 9.00
CA CYS A 19 -0.41 0.71 8.19
C CYS A 19 0.10 0.78 6.74
N CYS A 20 0.41 -0.35 6.12
CA CYS A 20 0.71 -0.39 4.71
C CYS A 20 -0.29 -1.24 3.91
N PHE A 21 -0.26 -1.05 2.59
CA PHE A 21 -1.09 -1.79 1.66
C PHE A 21 -0.26 -2.79 0.88
N THR A 22 -0.87 -3.92 0.51
CA THR A 22 -0.38 -4.82 -0.52
C THR A 22 -1.57 -5.44 -1.23
N GLY A 23 -1.48 -5.60 -2.54
CA GLY A 23 -2.59 -6.22 -3.26
C GLY A 23 -2.28 -6.51 -4.71
N HIS A 24 -3.24 -7.14 -5.36
CA HIS A 24 -3.15 -7.49 -6.75
C HIS A 24 -3.15 -6.25 -7.65
N ARG A 25 -2.43 -6.36 -8.77
CA ARG A 25 -2.56 -5.43 -9.90
C ARG A 25 -3.86 -5.71 -10.64
N PRO A 26 -4.37 -4.75 -11.46
CA PRO A 26 -5.66 -4.89 -12.15
C PRO A 26 -5.80 -6.23 -12.88
N LYS A 27 -4.80 -6.65 -13.66
CA LYS A 27 -4.83 -7.92 -14.41
C LYS A 27 -5.03 -9.18 -13.56
N SER A 28 -4.84 -9.10 -12.25
CA SER A 28 -5.00 -10.21 -11.30
C SER A 28 -6.19 -9.99 -10.35
N LEU A 29 -7.01 -8.98 -10.61
CA LEU A 29 -8.29 -8.75 -9.96
C LEU A 29 -9.44 -9.31 -10.81
N PRO A 30 -10.54 -9.80 -10.23
CA PRO A 30 -11.66 -10.40 -10.98
C PRO A 30 -12.28 -9.47 -12.03
N PHE A 31 -12.21 -8.16 -11.78
CA PHE A 31 -12.80 -7.11 -12.63
C PHE A 31 -11.76 -6.42 -13.54
N GLY A 32 -10.47 -6.84 -13.51
CA GLY A 32 -9.43 -6.21 -14.33
C GLY A 32 -9.29 -4.71 -14.05
N ASP A 33 -9.30 -3.91 -15.11
CA ASP A 33 -9.24 -2.44 -15.09
C ASP A 33 -10.60 -1.75 -15.04
N ASP A 34 -11.69 -2.52 -15.01
CA ASP A 34 -13.06 -1.97 -14.94
C ASP A 34 -13.38 -1.52 -13.51
N GLU A 35 -13.13 -0.26 -13.22
CA GLU A 35 -13.42 0.33 -11.92
C GLU A 35 -14.91 0.62 -11.68
N SER A 36 -15.77 0.48 -12.71
CA SER A 36 -17.23 0.59 -12.60
C SER A 36 -17.89 -0.74 -12.21
N ALA A 37 -17.18 -1.85 -12.32
CA ALA A 37 -17.67 -3.16 -11.91
C ALA A 37 -18.06 -3.17 -10.42
N ALA A 38 -19.17 -3.83 -10.10
CA ALA A 38 -19.69 -3.91 -8.74
C ALA A 38 -18.65 -4.44 -7.73
N GLU A 39 -17.83 -5.40 -8.15
CA GLU A 39 -16.75 -5.96 -7.35
C GLU A 39 -15.66 -4.92 -7.04
N CYS A 40 -15.32 -4.04 -8.00
CA CYS A 40 -14.35 -2.98 -7.77
C CYS A 40 -14.88 -1.95 -6.78
N VAL A 41 -16.14 -1.54 -6.96
CA VAL A 41 -16.81 -0.62 -6.03
C VAL A 41 -16.82 -1.22 -4.63
N LYS A 42 -17.21 -2.47 -4.49
CA LYS A 42 -17.24 -3.20 -3.21
C LYS A 42 -15.85 -3.32 -2.58
N LEU A 43 -14.82 -3.61 -3.39
CA LEU A 43 -13.44 -3.65 -2.90
C LEU A 43 -13.01 -2.31 -2.31
N LYS A 44 -13.26 -1.21 -3.03
CA LYS A 44 -12.92 0.14 -2.55
C LYS A 44 -13.67 0.53 -1.27
N GLU A 45 -14.94 0.15 -1.16
CA GLU A 45 -15.72 0.32 0.08
C GLU A 45 -15.12 -0.46 1.26
N LEU A 46 -14.72 -1.72 1.05
CA LEU A 46 -14.08 -2.54 2.08
C LEU A 46 -12.71 -1.98 2.46
N LEU A 47 -11.91 -1.53 1.49
CA LEU A 47 -10.64 -0.85 1.76
C LEU A 47 -10.88 0.39 2.61
N ARG A 48 -11.80 1.27 2.21
CA ARG A 48 -12.16 2.48 2.95
C ARG A 48 -12.60 2.17 4.38
N LYS A 49 -13.50 1.20 4.55
CA LYS A 49 -13.97 0.78 5.88
C LYS A 49 -12.84 0.28 6.76
N ASN A 50 -11.94 -0.56 6.23
CA ASN A 50 -10.81 -1.08 6.99
C ASN A 50 -9.80 0.02 7.32
N ILE A 51 -9.47 0.92 6.39
CA ILE A 51 -8.58 2.06 6.63
C ILE A 51 -9.15 2.95 7.74
N GLU A 52 -10.41 3.36 7.61
CA GLU A 52 -11.09 4.21 8.60
C GLU A 52 -11.16 3.53 9.98
N GLN A 53 -11.38 2.21 10.02
CA GLN A 53 -11.35 1.45 11.26
C GLN A 53 -9.96 1.45 11.92
N GLN A 54 -8.86 1.41 11.12
CA GLN A 54 -7.51 1.52 11.66
C GLN A 54 -7.27 2.90 12.27
N ILE A 55 -7.76 3.97 11.65
CA ILE A 55 -7.67 5.33 12.19
C ILE A 55 -8.42 5.42 13.52
N VAL A 56 -9.71 5.10 13.51
CA VAL A 56 -10.63 5.39 14.63
C VAL A 56 -10.41 4.45 15.81
N LYS A 57 -10.23 3.14 15.55
CA LYS A 57 -10.17 2.13 16.62
C LYS A 57 -8.76 1.76 17.05
N ASN A 58 -7.80 1.86 16.16
CA ASN A 58 -6.45 1.39 16.42
C ASN A 58 -5.39 2.51 16.49
N GLY A 59 -5.79 3.75 16.24
CA GLY A 59 -4.91 4.92 16.34
C GLY A 59 -3.82 4.95 15.26
N VAL A 60 -4.07 4.36 14.09
CA VAL A 60 -3.15 4.45 12.95
C VAL A 60 -3.18 5.87 12.41
N MET A 61 -2.02 6.50 12.32
CA MET A 61 -1.86 7.88 11.85
C MET A 61 -0.95 8.00 10.63
N HIS A 62 -0.25 6.92 10.26
CA HIS A 62 0.63 6.91 9.10
C HIS A 62 0.30 5.74 8.18
N PHE A 63 0.18 6.02 6.88
CA PHE A 63 -0.12 5.02 5.87
C PHE A 63 0.97 4.98 4.82
N ILE A 64 1.41 3.79 4.41
CA ILE A 64 2.44 3.61 3.39
C ILE A 64 1.84 2.86 2.19
N SER A 65 1.90 3.49 1.02
CA SER A 65 1.53 2.87 -0.26
C SER A 65 2.76 2.57 -1.09
N GLY A 66 2.80 1.38 -1.67
CA GLY A 66 3.84 0.99 -2.62
C GLY A 66 3.63 1.55 -4.02
N MET A 67 2.56 2.26 -4.24
CA MET A 67 2.27 2.97 -5.48
C MET A 67 2.29 2.09 -6.74
N ALA A 68 2.00 0.79 -6.61
CA ALA A 68 1.74 -0.08 -7.76
C ALA A 68 0.32 0.14 -8.28
N MET A 69 0.11 -0.07 -9.59
CA MET A 69 -1.24 -0.04 -10.18
C MET A 69 -2.18 -0.99 -9.44
N GLY A 70 -3.44 -0.61 -9.28
CA GLY A 70 -4.47 -1.37 -8.58
C GLY A 70 -4.54 -1.02 -7.09
N VAL A 71 -4.49 -2.01 -6.21
CA VAL A 71 -4.81 -1.86 -4.78
C VAL A 71 -3.97 -0.80 -4.06
N ASP A 72 -2.68 -0.68 -4.38
CA ASP A 72 -1.80 0.31 -3.75
C ASP A 72 -2.27 1.74 -4.07
N ILE A 73 -2.62 2.00 -5.34
CA ILE A 73 -3.19 3.29 -5.79
C ILE A 73 -4.56 3.51 -5.16
N TYR A 74 -5.44 2.51 -5.14
CA TYR A 74 -6.76 2.64 -4.50
C TYR A 74 -6.64 2.99 -3.01
N GLY A 75 -5.74 2.30 -2.29
CA GLY A 75 -5.50 2.58 -0.88
C GLY A 75 -4.99 4.00 -0.65
N ALA A 76 -4.04 4.46 -1.46
CA ALA A 76 -3.49 5.81 -1.38
C ALA A 76 -4.56 6.90 -1.62
N GLU A 77 -5.38 6.75 -2.66
CA GLU A 77 -6.48 7.67 -2.96
C GLU A 77 -7.51 7.74 -1.81
N ILE A 78 -7.84 6.57 -1.23
CA ILE A 78 -8.75 6.49 -0.08
C ILE A 78 -8.16 7.21 1.13
N VAL A 79 -6.86 7.05 1.41
CA VAL A 79 -6.19 7.78 2.51
C VAL A 79 -6.24 9.28 2.27
N LEU A 80 -5.90 9.76 1.06
CA LEU A 80 -5.99 11.18 0.71
C LEU A 80 -7.40 11.74 0.91
N LYS A 81 -8.43 10.99 0.51
CA LYS A 81 -9.82 11.38 0.74
C LYS A 81 -10.19 11.40 2.22
N LEU A 82 -9.69 10.43 3.00
CA LEU A 82 -9.93 10.39 4.44
C LEU A 82 -9.21 11.50 5.21
N LYS A 83 -8.13 12.08 4.68
CA LYS A 83 -7.47 13.25 5.27
C LYS A 83 -8.40 14.47 5.37
N GLU A 84 -9.40 14.59 4.51
CA GLU A 84 -10.41 15.66 4.62
C GLU A 84 -11.18 15.58 5.96
N LYS A 85 -11.42 14.35 6.44
CA LYS A 85 -12.12 14.07 7.71
C LYS A 85 -11.16 13.89 8.89
N TYR A 86 -9.96 13.37 8.62
CA TYR A 86 -8.93 13.05 9.62
C TYR A 86 -7.60 13.73 9.25
N PRO A 87 -7.49 15.07 9.42
CA PRO A 87 -6.35 15.84 8.92
C PRO A 87 -5.01 15.45 9.57
N GLN A 88 -5.03 14.73 10.70
CA GLN A 88 -3.85 14.27 11.39
C GLN A 88 -3.17 13.04 10.74
N ILE A 89 -3.83 12.32 9.82
CA ILE A 89 -3.22 11.17 9.16
C ILE A 89 -2.27 11.62 8.05
N THR A 90 -1.28 10.80 7.77
CA THR A 90 -0.26 11.05 6.75
C THR A 90 -0.14 9.89 5.78
N LEU A 91 0.20 10.20 4.53
CA LEU A 91 0.45 9.24 3.47
C LEU A 91 1.92 9.32 3.01
N GLU A 92 2.60 8.19 3.03
CA GLU A 92 3.91 8.00 2.42
C GLU A 92 3.79 7.17 1.14
N CYS A 93 4.46 7.63 0.08
CA CYS A 93 4.63 6.88 -1.16
C CYS A 93 6.00 6.18 -1.15
N ALA A 94 6.03 4.85 -1.01
CA ALA A 94 7.25 4.06 -1.08
C ALA A 94 7.51 3.62 -2.53
N ILE A 95 8.53 4.18 -3.17
CA ILE A 95 8.84 4.00 -4.58
C ILE A 95 10.04 3.04 -4.71
N PRO A 96 9.91 1.90 -5.43
CA PRO A 96 10.99 0.93 -5.57
C PRO A 96 12.18 1.48 -6.36
N PHE A 97 11.94 2.31 -7.39
CA PHE A 97 12.93 3.00 -8.20
C PHE A 97 12.27 4.16 -8.96
N GLU A 98 13.03 5.19 -9.31
CA GLU A 98 12.52 6.46 -9.85
C GLU A 98 11.61 6.31 -11.08
N ALA A 99 11.95 5.42 -11.99
CA ALA A 99 11.22 5.23 -13.25
C ALA A 99 10.05 4.22 -13.15
N GLN A 100 9.50 3.96 -11.94
CA GLN A 100 8.47 2.94 -11.74
C GLN A 100 7.28 3.09 -12.69
N ALA A 101 6.81 4.30 -12.92
CA ALA A 101 5.61 4.60 -13.70
C ALA A 101 5.86 4.86 -15.19
N ASN A 102 7.12 4.93 -15.66
CA ASN A 102 7.44 5.41 -17.00
C ASN A 102 6.77 4.65 -18.14
N ARG A 103 6.49 3.34 -17.94
CA ARG A 103 5.89 2.46 -18.96
C ARG A 103 4.39 2.20 -18.73
N TRP A 104 3.76 2.95 -17.84
CA TRP A 104 2.33 2.82 -17.58
C TRP A 104 1.55 3.62 -18.61
N ASP A 105 0.25 3.28 -18.78
CA ASP A 105 -0.67 4.13 -19.53
C ASP A 105 -0.92 5.47 -18.82
N GLU A 106 -1.43 6.44 -19.57
CA GLU A 106 -1.60 7.81 -19.08
C GLU A 106 -2.60 7.91 -17.92
N LYS A 107 -3.62 7.06 -17.88
CA LYS A 107 -4.59 7.01 -16.77
C LYS A 107 -3.89 6.71 -15.45
N TRP A 108 -3.05 5.66 -15.43
CA TRP A 108 -2.34 5.26 -14.22
C TRP A 108 -1.18 6.21 -13.88
N LYS A 109 -0.48 6.76 -14.89
CA LYS A 109 0.56 7.77 -14.67
C LYS A 109 0.00 9.01 -14.00
N LYS A 110 -1.13 9.53 -14.51
CA LYS A 110 -1.76 10.72 -13.94
C LYS A 110 -2.09 10.52 -12.45
N ARG A 111 -2.73 9.41 -12.11
CA ARG A 111 -3.06 9.07 -10.71
C ARG A 111 -1.81 8.96 -9.84
N TYR A 112 -0.78 8.27 -10.33
CA TYR A 112 0.48 8.11 -9.64
C TYR A 112 1.11 9.47 -9.28
N PHE A 113 1.23 10.38 -10.25
CA PHE A 113 1.84 11.68 -10.00
C PHE A 113 0.94 12.60 -9.17
N ASP A 114 -0.38 12.54 -9.34
CA ASP A 114 -1.32 13.29 -8.50
C ASP A 114 -1.22 12.87 -7.02
N ILE A 115 -1.12 11.56 -6.75
CA ILE A 115 -0.94 11.04 -5.38
C ILE A 115 0.40 11.49 -4.80
N ILE A 116 1.51 11.36 -5.55
CA ILE A 116 2.83 11.80 -5.07
C ILE A 116 2.81 13.29 -4.70
N ARG A 117 2.19 14.13 -5.52
CA ARG A 117 2.07 15.57 -5.26
C ARG A 117 1.29 15.88 -3.98
N LEU A 118 0.29 15.06 -3.64
CA LEU A 118 -0.60 15.25 -2.49
C LEU A 118 -0.15 14.48 -1.25
N SER A 119 0.82 13.57 -1.38
CA SER A 119 1.36 12.80 -0.25
C SER A 119 2.20 13.65 0.68
N ASP A 120 2.32 13.22 1.93
CA ASP A 120 3.12 13.92 2.94
C ASP A 120 4.60 13.57 2.83
N ASN A 121 4.91 12.39 2.31
CA ASN A 121 6.29 11.92 2.11
C ASN A 121 6.40 10.99 0.89
N THR A 122 7.57 11.00 0.27
CA THR A 122 7.94 10.07 -0.80
C THR A 122 9.34 9.51 -0.52
N THR A 123 9.41 8.19 -0.35
CA THR A 123 10.65 7.45 -0.11
C THR A 123 11.00 6.64 -1.35
N THR A 124 12.02 7.04 -2.09
CA THR A 124 12.56 6.28 -3.24
C THR A 124 13.70 5.40 -2.76
N LEU A 125 13.57 4.08 -2.90
CA LEU A 125 14.51 3.12 -2.34
C LEU A 125 15.78 2.96 -3.17
N GLN A 126 15.69 3.18 -4.47
CA GLN A 126 16.86 3.16 -5.39
C GLN A 126 16.58 3.95 -6.66
N THR A 127 17.63 4.38 -7.33
CA THR A 127 17.52 5.20 -8.55
C THR A 127 17.06 4.37 -9.75
N THR A 128 17.67 3.20 -9.97
CA THR A 128 17.43 2.39 -11.17
C THR A 128 16.78 1.05 -10.84
N HIS A 129 16.11 0.46 -11.83
CA HIS A 129 15.51 -0.86 -11.67
C HIS A 129 16.60 -1.92 -11.44
N SER A 130 16.38 -2.79 -10.45
CA SER A 130 17.19 -4.00 -10.21
C SER A 130 16.30 -5.20 -9.92
N ARG A 131 16.86 -6.41 -10.08
CA ARG A 131 16.15 -7.64 -9.71
C ARG A 131 15.80 -7.60 -8.21
N GLY A 132 14.52 -7.75 -7.91
CA GLY A 132 14.04 -7.77 -6.52
C GLY A 132 13.66 -6.40 -5.93
N CYS A 133 13.86 -5.27 -6.64
CA CYS A 133 13.53 -3.93 -6.15
C CYS A 133 12.10 -3.80 -5.61
N MET A 134 11.13 -4.44 -6.28
CA MET A 134 9.73 -4.46 -5.82
C MET A 134 9.58 -5.20 -4.49
N MET A 135 10.31 -6.29 -4.28
CA MET A 135 10.29 -7.03 -3.02
C MET A 135 10.98 -6.24 -1.91
N ASN A 136 12.06 -5.54 -2.21
CA ASN A 136 12.75 -4.67 -1.25
C ASN A 136 11.81 -3.56 -0.78
N ARG A 137 11.06 -2.93 -1.71
CA ARG A 137 10.03 -1.94 -1.37
C ARG A 137 8.94 -2.56 -0.49
N ASN A 138 8.45 -3.76 -0.82
CA ASN A 138 7.43 -4.42 -0.04
C ASN A 138 7.91 -4.74 1.39
N ARG A 139 9.17 -5.19 1.54
CA ARG A 139 9.80 -5.39 2.86
C ARG A 139 9.89 -4.08 3.63
N TYR A 140 10.38 -3.01 2.99
CA TYR A 140 10.42 -1.68 3.60
C TYR A 140 9.07 -1.29 4.20
N MET A 141 7.98 -1.44 3.43
CA MET A 141 6.64 -1.10 3.90
C MET A 141 6.22 -1.96 5.09
N VAL A 142 6.46 -3.27 5.05
CA VAL A 142 6.12 -4.20 6.15
C VAL A 142 6.94 -3.90 7.39
N ASP A 143 8.24 -3.66 7.24
CA ASP A 143 9.15 -3.39 8.37
C ASP A 143 8.74 -2.11 9.12
N ASN A 144 8.27 -1.10 8.38
CA ASN A 144 7.82 0.19 8.92
C ASN A 144 6.33 0.26 9.25
N SER A 145 5.64 -0.88 9.32
CA SER A 145 4.20 -0.92 9.62
C SER A 145 3.87 -1.85 10.77
N ASP A 146 2.82 -1.55 11.52
CA ASP A 146 2.22 -2.42 12.54
C ASP A 146 1.12 -3.30 11.93
N VAL A 147 0.43 -2.77 10.92
CA VAL A 147 -0.70 -3.39 10.26
C VAL A 147 -0.49 -3.44 8.76
N VAL A 148 -0.86 -4.55 8.14
CA VAL A 148 -0.86 -4.73 6.68
C VAL A 148 -2.29 -5.00 6.21
N ILE A 149 -2.85 -4.14 5.37
CA ILE A 149 -4.10 -4.42 4.65
C ILE A 149 -3.73 -5.08 3.32
N ALA A 150 -4.13 -6.34 3.16
CA ALA A 150 -3.77 -7.17 2.01
C ALA A 150 -4.99 -7.58 1.21
N VAL A 151 -5.02 -7.22 -0.08
CA VAL A 151 -6.01 -7.74 -1.03
C VAL A 151 -5.38 -8.90 -1.79
N TRP A 152 -5.73 -10.14 -1.40
CA TRP A 152 -5.08 -11.35 -1.89
C TRP A 152 -6.03 -12.55 -1.90
N ASN A 153 -6.01 -13.29 -3.00
CA ASN A 153 -6.84 -14.47 -3.25
C ASN A 153 -6.22 -15.81 -2.82
N GLY A 154 -5.07 -15.79 -2.14
CA GLY A 154 -4.37 -17.01 -1.70
C GLY A 154 -3.31 -17.53 -2.67
N GLU A 155 -3.26 -17.08 -3.91
CA GLU A 155 -2.34 -17.58 -4.93
C GLU A 155 -0.89 -17.12 -4.76
N LYS A 156 0.04 -17.87 -5.37
CA LYS A 156 1.46 -17.48 -5.43
C LYS A 156 1.62 -16.21 -6.26
N SER A 157 2.08 -15.12 -5.61
CA SER A 157 2.22 -13.81 -6.24
C SER A 157 3.18 -12.93 -5.43
N GLY A 158 3.52 -11.75 -5.95
CA GLY A 158 4.22 -10.71 -5.19
C GLY A 158 3.47 -10.32 -3.92
N THR A 159 2.14 -10.19 -3.99
CA THR A 159 1.27 -9.96 -2.84
C THR A 159 1.36 -11.09 -1.82
N GLY A 160 1.28 -12.35 -2.27
CA GLY A 160 1.43 -13.51 -1.40
C GLY A 160 2.80 -13.58 -0.72
N ASN A 161 3.87 -13.16 -1.41
CA ASN A 161 5.21 -13.05 -0.80
C ASN A 161 5.22 -12.00 0.31
N THR A 162 4.59 -10.85 0.09
CA THR A 162 4.48 -9.77 1.08
C THR A 162 3.67 -10.22 2.30
N VAL A 163 2.54 -10.90 2.09
CA VAL A 163 1.72 -11.45 3.18
C VAL A 163 2.51 -12.48 4.01
N ARG A 164 3.26 -13.38 3.37
CA ARG A 164 4.11 -14.34 4.09
C ARG A 164 5.21 -13.64 4.89
N TYR A 165 5.83 -12.61 4.32
CA TYR A 165 6.84 -11.83 5.02
C TYR A 165 6.24 -11.10 6.23
N ALA A 166 5.09 -10.45 6.08
CA ALA A 166 4.38 -9.80 7.17
C ALA A 166 4.03 -10.77 8.32
N LYS A 167 3.57 -11.98 7.98
CA LYS A 167 3.34 -13.05 8.98
C LYS A 167 4.62 -13.42 9.73
N LYS A 168 5.74 -13.59 9.00
CA LYS A 168 7.04 -13.89 9.61
C LYS A 168 7.52 -12.77 10.56
N CYS A 169 7.19 -11.52 10.24
CA CYS A 169 7.51 -10.35 11.08
C CYS A 169 6.51 -10.11 12.20
N GLY A 170 5.52 -10.98 12.41
CA GLY A 170 4.51 -10.85 13.46
C GLY A 170 3.54 -9.68 13.27
N LYS A 171 3.40 -9.16 12.05
CA LYS A 171 2.52 -8.02 11.77
C LYS A 171 1.06 -8.43 11.78
N LYS A 172 0.17 -7.52 12.24
CA LYS A 172 -1.27 -7.70 12.10
C LYS A 172 -1.66 -7.61 10.63
N ILE A 173 -2.39 -8.60 10.12
CA ILE A 173 -2.81 -8.65 8.73
C ILE A 173 -4.32 -8.62 8.64
N ILE A 174 -4.84 -7.68 7.84
CA ILE A 174 -6.25 -7.59 7.46
C ILE A 174 -6.34 -8.10 6.02
N LEU A 175 -6.93 -9.27 5.84
CA LEU A 175 -7.03 -9.92 4.54
C LEU A 175 -8.40 -9.65 3.92
N ILE A 176 -8.39 -9.18 2.67
CA ILE A 176 -9.57 -9.05 1.81
C ILE A 176 -9.36 -9.99 0.63
N ASP A 177 -10.26 -10.95 0.46
CA ASP A 177 -10.24 -11.85 -0.69
C ASP A 177 -11.03 -11.22 -1.85
N PRO A 178 -10.39 -10.83 -2.96
CA PRO A 178 -11.08 -10.20 -4.07
C PRO A 178 -12.05 -11.12 -4.82
N ASN A 179 -11.98 -12.44 -4.61
CA ASN A 179 -12.91 -13.40 -5.20
C ASN A 179 -14.20 -13.57 -4.38
N LYS A 180 -14.28 -12.95 -3.20
CA LYS A 180 -15.42 -13.03 -2.28
C LYS A 180 -16.18 -11.70 -2.14
N LEU A 181 -16.10 -10.84 -3.14
CA LEU A 181 -16.71 -9.50 -3.14
C LEU A 181 -18.20 -9.50 -3.64
N LYS A 182 -18.88 -10.64 -3.54
CA LYS A 182 -20.29 -10.74 -3.93
C LYS A 182 -21.23 -9.95 -3.02
#